data_3770735a7f8bd12b95c72dbfc33adee1
#
_entry.id   3770735a7f8bd12b95c72dbfc33adee1
#
_cell.length_a   1.000
_cell.length_b   1.000
_cell.length_c   1.000
_cell.angle_alpha   90.00
_cell.angle_beta   90.00
_cell.angle_gamma   90.00
#
_symmetry.space_group_name_H-M   'P 1'
#
loop_
_entity.id
_entity.type
_entity.pdbx_description
1 polymer ?
#
loop_
_entity_poly.entity_id
_entity_poly.type
_entity_poly.pdbx_seq_one_letter_code
_entity_poly.pdbx_strand_id
1 'polypeptide(L)'
;MPSLKLALIHSAVDHKQPEANRDNLLRLFREAGEKGAQLAVGPELSISGYSFNSHRDMAPYAETADGPTLSALADLCRTYGFYAGIGLAEQDAQTGILYNSAFVLGPNGAVVCRYRKINAECRWACPGDPREDNTFDTPWGRIGVLICSDSYHSLMPRVTALRGANLLVVLANWPPTGLDPLEIWRARALENGIHVAACNRTGQDVLMDCRQAPSAVFSAHGTTLLNKHAGTSKLMRANLPLNDAGQLKSGQRLKRMATRRFEDIHACYRNLAESTDLTSLLQLPPPGDLQICCHCADTLTGAAGEVLQATAGEQKVSLDVLHILAAKQYSDSDMVKIQHYCTATGQKATLCRLSDSGSASVLYWFDGETPPQSTPWNTLHGMNAGSFPCFDCGPSRVHIVPFKGLYHPETALASAKQGCDLAVVFSHSFTDVVRLLGGARTIDNVAVAVCSPEGAGVWMTPAGHQRWEEVVAGPGESARFLLDTNRTRKKRFQDRIDFATLLQGAAA
;
A
#
# COMPACT_ATOMS: atom_id res chain seq x y z
N MET A 1 -28.05 11.66 9.25
CA MET A 1 -27.47 10.34 9.50
C MET A 1 -26.46 10.47 10.64
N PRO A 2 -26.38 9.54 11.57
CA PRO A 2 -25.38 9.57 12.62
C PRO A 2 -23.97 9.56 12.01
N SER A 3 -23.06 10.31 12.62
CA SER A 3 -21.67 10.40 12.14
C SER A 3 -20.71 10.54 13.31
N LEU A 4 -19.52 9.94 13.19
CA LEU A 4 -18.38 10.18 14.05
C LEU A 4 -17.75 11.53 13.66
N LYS A 5 -17.74 12.47 14.59
CA LYS A 5 -17.13 13.79 14.40
C LYS A 5 -15.61 13.69 14.67
N LEU A 6 -14.85 13.69 13.59
CA LEU A 6 -13.39 13.58 13.60
C LEU A 6 -12.75 14.97 13.47
N ALA A 7 -11.68 15.21 14.24
CA ALA A 7 -10.81 16.37 14.13
C ALA A 7 -9.37 15.93 13.86
N LEU A 8 -8.73 16.53 12.86
CA LEU A 8 -7.30 16.39 12.59
C LEU A 8 -6.60 17.67 13.03
N ILE A 9 -5.67 17.54 13.97
CA ILE A 9 -4.89 18.64 14.55
C ILE A 9 -3.67 18.89 13.67
N HIS A 10 -3.88 19.56 12.54
CA HIS A 10 -2.82 19.88 11.58
C HIS A 10 -1.95 21.01 12.13
N SER A 11 -1.08 20.68 13.11
CA SER A 11 -0.27 21.66 13.82
C SER A 11 1.04 21.97 13.11
N ALA A 12 1.49 23.21 13.23
CA ALA A 12 2.89 23.56 12.99
C ALA A 12 3.72 22.99 14.15
N VAL A 13 4.85 22.40 13.80
CA VAL A 13 5.78 21.82 14.76
C VAL A 13 7.17 22.40 14.49
N ASP A 14 7.65 23.23 15.38
CA ASP A 14 8.97 23.82 15.32
C ASP A 14 9.98 22.89 15.96
N HIS A 15 11.08 22.63 15.25
CA HIS A 15 12.11 21.69 15.70
C HIS A 15 12.75 22.17 17.01
N LYS A 16 12.79 21.28 18.01
CA LYS A 16 13.37 21.53 19.34
C LYS A 16 12.72 22.68 20.14
N GLN A 17 11.44 22.92 19.93
CA GLN A 17 10.64 23.91 20.68
C GLN A 17 9.46 23.26 21.42
N PRO A 18 9.72 22.35 22.40
CA PRO A 18 8.69 21.49 22.97
C PRO A 18 7.57 22.26 23.69
N GLU A 19 7.87 23.34 24.43
CA GLU A 19 6.88 24.13 25.15
C GLU A 19 5.93 24.83 24.17
N ALA A 20 6.47 25.54 23.18
CA ALA A 20 5.66 26.26 22.18
C ALA A 20 4.79 25.30 21.35
N ASN A 21 5.38 24.14 20.96
CA ASN A 21 4.63 23.10 20.23
C ASN A 21 3.50 22.51 21.09
N ARG A 22 3.76 22.23 22.36
CA ARG A 22 2.76 21.71 23.30
C ARG A 22 1.62 22.70 23.49
N ASP A 23 1.91 23.98 23.73
CA ASP A 23 0.89 25.00 23.92
C ASP A 23 0.01 25.16 22.68
N ASN A 24 0.61 25.22 21.50
CA ASN A 24 -0.11 25.26 20.23
C ASN A 24 -0.98 24.02 20.02
N LEU A 25 -0.45 22.85 20.28
CA LEU A 25 -1.13 21.57 20.13
C LEU A 25 -2.34 21.47 21.08
N LEU A 26 -2.16 21.75 22.37
CA LEU A 26 -3.22 21.71 23.39
C LEU A 26 -4.32 22.74 23.11
N ARG A 27 -3.98 23.92 22.60
CA ARG A 27 -4.94 24.92 22.14
C ARG A 27 -5.85 24.35 21.04
N LEU A 28 -5.27 23.63 20.06
CA LEU A 28 -6.06 23.02 18.97
C LEU A 28 -6.91 21.84 19.46
N PHE A 29 -6.41 21.03 20.39
CA PHE A 29 -7.23 19.97 21.02
C PHE A 29 -8.40 20.55 21.82
N ARG A 30 -8.19 21.65 22.55
CA ARG A 30 -9.28 22.38 23.23
C ARG A 30 -10.30 22.87 22.20
N GLU A 31 -9.86 23.53 21.14
CA GLU A 31 -10.75 23.97 20.06
C GLU A 31 -11.55 22.80 19.45
N ALA A 32 -10.92 21.63 19.28
CA ALA A 32 -11.60 20.42 18.81
C ALA A 32 -12.72 19.99 19.77
N GLY A 33 -12.44 19.97 21.07
CA GLY A 33 -13.42 19.66 22.12
C GLY A 33 -14.58 20.64 22.14
N GLU A 34 -14.31 21.94 22.13
CA GLU A 34 -15.31 23.00 22.06
C GLU A 34 -16.23 22.89 20.82
N LYS A 35 -15.69 22.41 19.71
CA LYS A 35 -16.44 22.14 18.48
C LYS A 35 -17.10 20.75 18.45
N GLY A 36 -17.08 20.01 19.55
CA GLY A 36 -17.76 18.74 19.75
C GLY A 36 -17.14 17.59 18.96
N ALA A 37 -15.83 17.60 18.75
CA ALA A 37 -15.10 16.44 18.21
C ALA A 37 -15.26 15.25 19.18
N GLN A 38 -15.41 14.05 18.64
CA GLN A 38 -15.49 12.81 19.39
C GLN A 38 -14.16 12.02 19.34
N LEU A 39 -13.40 12.22 18.26
CA LEU A 39 -12.04 11.73 18.09
C LEU A 39 -11.19 12.86 17.51
N ALA A 40 -10.13 13.23 18.19
CA ALA A 40 -9.15 14.21 17.73
C ALA A 40 -7.77 13.55 17.57
N VAL A 41 -7.08 13.80 16.46
CA VAL A 41 -5.80 13.14 16.14
C VAL A 41 -4.77 14.20 15.79
N GLY A 42 -3.63 14.21 16.47
CA GLY A 42 -2.46 15.01 16.19
C GLY A 42 -1.43 14.29 15.30
N PRO A 43 -0.40 15.00 14.85
CA PRO A 43 0.64 14.41 13.99
C PRO A 43 1.68 13.59 14.77
N GLU A 44 2.58 12.96 14.04
CA GLU A 44 3.79 12.30 14.56
C GLU A 44 4.74 13.33 15.16
N LEU A 45 5.43 12.98 16.26
CA LEU A 45 6.45 13.80 16.94
C LEU A 45 5.99 15.26 17.15
N SER A 46 4.76 15.41 17.60
CA SER A 46 4.04 16.71 17.66
C SER A 46 4.70 17.76 18.54
N ILE A 47 5.62 17.35 19.44
CA ILE A 47 6.24 18.22 20.44
C ILE A 47 7.70 18.50 20.11
N SER A 48 8.46 17.46 19.71
CA SER A 48 9.90 17.54 19.51
C SER A 48 10.34 18.07 18.14
N GLY A 49 9.52 17.84 17.12
CA GLY A 49 9.95 17.92 15.71
C GLY A 49 10.63 16.62 15.26
N TYR A 50 11.20 16.59 14.05
CA TYR A 50 11.62 15.35 13.40
C TYR A 50 13.14 15.21 13.18
N SER A 51 13.86 16.30 12.98
CA SER A 51 15.23 16.31 12.43
C SER A 51 16.33 16.03 13.46
N PHE A 52 16.24 14.89 14.16
CA PHE A 52 17.25 14.45 15.12
C PHE A 52 18.24 13.47 14.51
N ASN A 53 19.52 13.59 14.89
CA ASN A 53 20.62 12.82 14.31
C ASN A 53 21.11 11.67 15.19
N SER A 54 20.74 11.62 16.46
CA SER A 54 21.19 10.59 17.39
C SER A 54 20.25 10.47 18.60
N HIS A 55 20.38 9.38 19.35
CA HIS A 55 19.73 9.19 20.64
C HIS A 55 20.02 10.35 21.61
N ARG A 56 21.30 10.77 21.71
CA ARG A 56 21.72 11.87 22.59
C ARG A 56 21.07 13.20 22.20
N ASP A 57 20.84 13.41 20.91
CA ASP A 57 20.21 14.61 20.39
C ASP A 57 18.71 14.65 20.68
N MET A 58 18.02 13.49 20.66
CA MET A 58 16.58 13.37 20.92
C MET A 58 16.25 13.32 22.41
N ALA A 59 17.09 12.70 23.25
CA ALA A 59 16.75 12.40 24.65
C ALA A 59 16.22 13.60 25.48
N PRO A 60 16.73 14.85 25.33
CA PRO A 60 16.19 16.01 26.05
C PRO A 60 14.74 16.40 25.68
N TYR A 61 14.21 15.88 24.59
CA TYR A 61 12.90 16.21 24.02
C TYR A 61 11.90 15.06 24.12
N ALA A 62 12.33 13.92 24.66
CA ALA A 62 11.47 12.77 24.88
C ALA A 62 10.72 12.92 26.22
N GLU A 63 9.47 12.45 26.25
CA GLU A 63 8.64 12.43 27.45
C GLU A 63 8.30 10.99 27.84
N THR A 64 8.10 10.74 29.14
CA THR A 64 7.53 9.48 29.61
C THR A 64 6.00 9.46 29.42
N ALA A 65 5.38 8.28 29.56
CA ALA A 65 3.93 8.14 29.41
C ALA A 65 3.10 8.92 30.45
N ASP A 66 3.71 9.35 31.53
CA ASP A 66 3.15 10.23 32.58
C ASP A 66 3.67 11.69 32.48
N GLY A 67 4.29 12.02 31.35
CA GLY A 67 4.86 13.33 31.08
C GLY A 67 3.82 14.46 30.95
N PRO A 68 4.31 15.71 30.90
CA PRO A 68 3.45 16.90 30.98
C PRO A 68 2.47 17.02 29.80
N THR A 69 2.85 16.55 28.61
CA THR A 69 1.97 16.63 27.42
C THR A 69 0.78 15.69 27.55
N LEU A 70 1.00 14.42 27.93
CA LEU A 70 -0.09 13.45 28.09
C LEU A 70 -0.97 13.79 29.29
N SER A 71 -0.40 14.30 30.40
CA SER A 71 -1.16 14.76 31.57
C SER A 71 -2.12 15.89 31.18
N ALA A 72 -1.65 16.92 30.47
CA ALA A 72 -2.50 18.04 30.06
C ALA A 72 -3.56 17.61 29.02
N LEU A 73 -3.22 16.69 28.11
CA LEU A 73 -4.17 16.15 27.15
C LEU A 73 -5.26 15.29 27.83
N ALA A 74 -4.89 14.53 28.87
CA ALA A 74 -5.85 13.76 29.69
C ALA A 74 -6.91 14.66 30.36
N ASP A 75 -6.51 15.85 30.81
CA ASP A 75 -7.46 16.84 31.37
C ASP A 75 -8.44 17.33 30.29
N LEU A 76 -7.99 17.57 29.08
CA LEU A 76 -8.87 17.94 27.97
C LEU A 76 -9.81 16.78 27.58
N CYS A 77 -9.32 15.54 27.57
CA CYS A 77 -10.16 14.37 27.32
C CYS A 77 -11.28 14.25 28.35
N ARG A 78 -10.97 14.43 29.65
CA ARG A 78 -11.98 14.44 30.73
C ARG A 78 -12.97 15.59 30.59
N THR A 79 -12.49 16.76 30.27
CA THR A 79 -13.31 17.97 30.15
C THR A 79 -14.34 17.89 29.03
N TYR A 80 -13.93 17.39 27.86
CA TYR A 80 -14.77 17.40 26.66
C TYR A 80 -15.32 16.03 26.25
N GLY A 81 -14.91 14.95 26.90
CA GLY A 81 -15.43 13.60 26.67
C GLY A 81 -15.02 13.00 25.31
N PHE A 82 -13.85 13.36 24.76
CA PHE A 82 -13.38 12.85 23.46
C PHE A 82 -12.17 11.92 23.58
N TYR A 83 -11.93 11.13 22.54
CA TYR A 83 -10.68 10.39 22.35
C TYR A 83 -9.63 11.30 21.71
N ALA A 84 -8.39 11.25 22.20
CA ALA A 84 -7.28 12.05 21.67
C ALA A 84 -6.08 11.17 21.31
N GLY A 85 -5.62 11.22 20.05
CA GLY A 85 -4.40 10.57 19.58
C GLY A 85 -3.27 11.58 19.35
N ILE A 86 -2.05 11.27 19.81
CA ILE A 86 -0.88 12.16 19.69
C ILE A 86 0.39 11.35 19.48
N GLY A 87 1.31 11.86 18.61
CA GLY A 87 2.64 11.29 18.39
C GLY A 87 3.72 12.00 19.20
N LEU A 88 4.52 11.26 19.95
CA LEU A 88 5.59 11.76 20.82
C LEU A 88 6.87 10.96 20.66
N ALA A 89 8.03 11.58 20.97
CA ALA A 89 9.23 10.85 21.34
C ALA A 89 9.02 10.35 22.78
N GLU A 90 8.86 9.03 22.93
CA GLU A 90 8.68 8.37 24.23
C GLU A 90 10.01 7.97 24.81
N GLN A 91 10.24 8.26 26.08
CA GLN A 91 11.25 7.60 26.90
C GLN A 91 10.54 6.57 27.78
N ASP A 92 10.86 5.29 27.56
CA ASP A 92 10.34 4.23 28.44
C ASP A 92 10.87 4.40 29.86
N ALA A 93 9.97 4.56 30.83
CA ALA A 93 10.32 4.90 32.20
C ALA A 93 11.14 3.81 32.92
N GLN A 94 11.08 2.57 32.48
CA GLN A 94 11.77 1.44 33.12
C GLN A 94 13.16 1.22 32.51
N THR A 95 13.26 1.33 31.20
CA THR A 95 14.47 0.96 30.44
C THR A 95 15.28 2.16 29.98
N GLY A 96 14.68 3.37 29.94
CA GLY A 96 15.29 4.57 29.36
C GLY A 96 15.39 4.54 27.83
N ILE A 97 14.90 3.49 27.18
CA ILE A 97 14.90 3.34 25.71
C ILE A 97 13.97 4.39 25.10
N LEU A 98 14.41 5.00 23.99
CA LEU A 98 13.62 5.95 23.23
C LEU A 98 12.85 5.28 22.10
N TYR A 99 11.56 5.65 21.96
CA TYR A 99 10.67 5.20 20.90
C TYR A 99 9.99 6.38 20.21
N ASN A 100 9.66 6.22 18.95
CA ASN A 100 8.67 7.08 18.28
C ASN A 100 7.29 6.45 18.51
N SER A 101 6.46 7.10 19.34
CA SER A 101 5.25 6.49 19.87
C SER A 101 4.00 7.33 19.61
N ALA A 102 2.90 6.64 19.37
CA ALA A 102 1.55 7.20 19.40
C ALA A 102 0.83 6.76 20.67
N PHE A 103 0.21 7.72 21.36
CA PHE A 103 -0.66 7.49 22.50
C PHE A 103 -2.08 7.90 22.13
N VAL A 104 -3.05 7.08 22.49
CA VAL A 104 -4.46 7.46 22.44
C VAL A 104 -5.02 7.45 23.84
N LEU A 105 -5.61 8.57 24.23
CA LEU A 105 -6.31 8.73 25.49
C LEU A 105 -7.82 8.62 25.27
N GLY A 106 -8.51 7.94 26.17
CA GLY A 106 -9.95 7.86 26.18
C GLY A 106 -10.62 9.05 26.88
N PRO A 107 -11.96 9.13 26.84
CA PRO A 107 -12.73 10.23 27.45
C PRO A 107 -12.52 10.39 28.96
N ASN A 108 -12.07 9.35 29.65
CA ASN A 108 -11.70 9.38 31.08
C ASN A 108 -10.26 9.83 31.33
N GLY A 109 -9.51 10.19 30.28
CA GLY A 109 -8.11 10.59 30.35
C GLY A 109 -7.11 9.44 30.49
N ALA A 110 -7.56 8.18 30.51
CA ALA A 110 -6.66 7.03 30.54
C ALA A 110 -6.10 6.72 29.13
N VAL A 111 -4.85 6.24 29.07
CA VAL A 111 -4.26 5.72 27.84
C VAL A 111 -4.99 4.43 27.47
N VAL A 112 -5.66 4.41 26.31
CA VAL A 112 -6.38 3.26 25.76
C VAL A 112 -5.62 2.53 24.67
N CYS A 113 -4.60 3.18 24.08
CA CYS A 113 -3.70 2.56 23.13
C CYS A 113 -2.34 3.26 23.18
N ARG A 114 -1.28 2.46 23.20
CA ARG A 114 0.10 2.89 22.96
C ARG A 114 0.63 2.10 21.76
N TYR A 115 1.15 2.79 20.78
CA TYR A 115 1.77 2.16 19.62
C TYR A 115 3.17 2.72 19.42
N ARG A 116 4.17 1.87 19.42
CA ARG A 116 5.56 2.19 19.13
C ARG A 116 5.84 1.91 17.65
N LYS A 117 6.35 2.91 16.93
CA LYS A 117 6.62 2.82 15.49
C LYS A 117 7.53 1.65 15.17
N ILE A 118 7.12 0.80 14.23
CA ILE A 118 7.87 -0.40 13.86
C ILE A 118 9.00 -0.05 12.88
N ASN A 119 8.70 0.78 11.86
CA ASN A 119 9.70 1.31 10.95
C ASN A 119 10.26 2.63 11.50
N ALA A 120 10.82 2.55 12.71
CA ALA A 120 11.33 3.69 13.46
C ALA A 120 12.63 4.26 12.86
N GLU A 121 12.91 5.50 13.22
CA GLU A 121 14.12 6.22 12.84
C GLU A 121 15.33 5.60 13.53
N CYS A 122 16.08 4.74 12.81
CA CYS A 122 17.23 3.99 13.37
C CYS A 122 18.32 4.87 13.97
N ARG A 123 18.32 6.17 13.70
CA ARG A 123 19.26 7.14 14.27
C ARG A 123 19.08 7.34 15.77
N TRP A 124 17.84 7.20 16.29
CA TRP A 124 17.56 7.51 17.69
C TRP A 124 16.48 6.63 18.34
N ALA A 125 15.54 6.06 17.58
CA ALA A 125 14.41 5.32 18.09
C ALA A 125 14.62 3.81 17.99
N CYS A 126 14.26 3.10 19.04
CA CYS A 126 14.09 1.65 19.00
C CYS A 126 12.81 1.29 18.27
N PRO A 127 12.80 0.28 17.41
CA PRO A 127 11.57 -0.23 16.80
C PRO A 127 10.62 -0.83 17.83
N GLY A 128 9.29 -0.65 17.59
CA GLY A 128 8.24 -1.33 18.34
C GLY A 128 8.14 -2.83 18.03
N ASP A 129 7.41 -3.56 18.87
CA ASP A 129 7.08 -4.97 18.63
C ASP A 129 5.81 -5.06 17.75
N PRO A 130 5.87 -5.67 16.57
CA PRO A 130 4.70 -5.81 15.70
C PRO A 130 3.59 -6.70 16.28
N ARG A 131 3.87 -7.49 17.31
CA ARG A 131 2.88 -8.33 18.00
C ARG A 131 2.02 -7.54 19.00
N GLU A 132 2.48 -6.35 19.45
CA GLU A 132 1.67 -5.49 20.30
C GLU A 132 0.40 -5.05 19.55
N ASP A 133 -0.74 -5.06 20.29
CA ASP A 133 -2.01 -4.62 19.72
C ASP A 133 -2.01 -3.11 19.52
N ASN A 134 -2.15 -2.69 18.28
CA ASN A 134 -2.24 -1.29 17.88
C ASN A 134 -3.68 -0.81 17.71
N THR A 135 -4.65 -1.49 18.35
CA THR A 135 -6.07 -1.17 18.24
C THR A 135 -6.69 -0.86 19.59
N PHE A 136 -7.82 -0.15 19.58
CA PHE A 136 -8.62 0.13 20.77
C PHE A 136 -10.11 0.18 20.43
N ASP A 137 -10.94 -0.16 21.41
CA ASP A 137 -12.39 -0.18 21.26
C ASP A 137 -13.02 1.18 21.60
N THR A 138 -14.03 1.55 20.83
CA THR A 138 -14.82 2.76 20.99
C THR A 138 -16.31 2.43 20.82
N PRO A 139 -17.24 3.31 21.21
CA PRO A 139 -18.67 3.14 20.89
C PRO A 139 -18.95 3.00 19.40
N TRP A 140 -18.07 3.49 18.53
CA TRP A 140 -18.23 3.43 17.06
C TRP A 140 -17.57 2.22 16.43
N GLY A 141 -16.99 1.33 17.20
CA GLY A 141 -16.24 0.15 16.77
C GLY A 141 -14.74 0.28 17.04
N ARG A 142 -13.98 -0.68 16.56
CA ARG A 142 -12.53 -0.78 16.77
C ARG A 142 -11.76 0.16 15.83
N ILE A 143 -10.80 0.88 16.39
CA ILE A 143 -9.93 1.84 15.69
C ILE A 143 -8.47 1.37 15.82
N GLY A 144 -7.72 1.42 14.74
CA GLY A 144 -6.29 1.12 14.73
C GLY A 144 -5.43 2.37 14.60
N VAL A 145 -4.18 2.26 15.05
CA VAL A 145 -3.20 3.36 15.06
C VAL A 145 -1.93 2.94 14.35
N LEU A 146 -1.43 3.78 13.45
CA LEU A 146 -0.10 3.65 12.86
C LEU A 146 0.61 5.00 12.82
N ILE A 147 1.94 4.95 12.70
CA ILE A 147 2.77 6.15 12.55
C ILE A 147 3.41 6.17 11.17
N CYS A 148 3.09 7.19 10.39
CA CYS A 148 3.76 7.63 9.16
C CYS A 148 4.18 6.47 8.22
N SER A 149 5.48 6.13 8.18
CA SER A 149 6.05 5.07 7.31
C SER A 149 5.50 3.67 7.57
N ASP A 150 4.90 3.39 8.74
CA ASP A 150 4.23 2.13 8.97
C ASP A 150 2.98 1.97 8.10
N SER A 151 2.37 3.08 7.67
CA SER A 151 1.29 3.06 6.68
C SER A 151 1.77 2.98 5.23
N TYR A 152 3.05 3.29 4.96
CA TYR A 152 3.68 3.08 3.65
C TYR A 152 3.74 1.60 3.31
N HIS A 153 4.19 0.77 4.25
CA HIS A 153 4.24 -0.67 4.09
C HIS A 153 2.84 -1.28 4.21
N SER A 154 2.50 -2.15 3.29
CA SER A 154 1.12 -2.64 3.13
C SER A 154 0.68 -3.63 4.21
N LEU A 155 1.62 -4.35 4.83
CA LEU A 155 1.26 -5.43 5.75
C LEU A 155 0.82 -4.94 7.13
N MET A 156 1.40 -3.85 7.67
CA MET A 156 0.94 -3.32 8.97
C MET A 156 -0.52 -2.82 8.95
N PRO A 157 -0.97 -2.04 7.94
CA PRO A 157 -2.38 -1.75 7.77
C PRO A 157 -3.25 -3.01 7.61
N ARG A 158 -2.73 -4.05 6.94
CA ARG A 158 -3.43 -5.34 6.81
C ARG A 158 -3.60 -6.03 8.17
N VAL A 159 -2.55 -6.14 8.97
CA VAL A 159 -2.60 -6.71 10.33
C VAL A 159 -3.60 -5.93 11.20
N THR A 160 -3.57 -4.59 11.14
CA THR A 160 -4.50 -3.73 11.86
C THR A 160 -5.97 -4.01 11.47
N ALA A 161 -6.25 -4.19 10.18
CA ALA A 161 -7.59 -4.55 9.71
C ALA A 161 -8.02 -5.97 10.15
N LEU A 162 -7.09 -6.92 10.19
CA LEU A 162 -7.33 -8.28 10.70
C LEU A 162 -7.61 -8.29 12.20
N ARG A 163 -7.00 -7.39 12.98
CA ARG A 163 -7.32 -7.16 14.40
C ARG A 163 -8.70 -6.53 14.62
N GLY A 164 -9.45 -6.27 13.54
CA GLY A 164 -10.84 -5.83 13.60
C GLY A 164 -11.06 -4.34 13.43
N ALA A 165 -10.02 -3.54 13.17
CA ALA A 165 -10.18 -2.10 12.98
C ALA A 165 -11.08 -1.77 11.77
N ASN A 166 -12.03 -0.84 11.93
CA ASN A 166 -12.87 -0.29 10.87
C ASN A 166 -12.44 1.14 10.47
N LEU A 167 -11.59 1.75 11.29
CA LEU A 167 -10.90 3.01 11.02
C LEU A 167 -9.44 2.84 11.38
N LEU A 168 -8.54 3.25 10.51
CA LEU A 168 -7.13 3.41 10.76
C LEU A 168 -6.84 4.91 10.92
N VAL A 169 -6.29 5.31 12.05
CA VAL A 169 -5.71 6.66 12.23
C VAL A 169 -4.21 6.58 11.99
N VAL A 170 -3.70 7.53 11.21
CA VAL A 170 -2.27 7.64 10.88
C VAL A 170 -1.77 8.98 11.37
N LEU A 171 -0.82 8.95 12.28
CA LEU A 171 -0.11 10.13 12.75
C LEU A 171 1.12 10.31 11.87
N ALA A 172 1.20 11.42 11.11
CA ALA A 172 2.18 11.54 10.06
C ALA A 172 3.06 12.80 10.19
N ASN A 173 4.25 12.65 9.65
CA ASN A 173 5.24 13.67 9.40
C ASN A 173 5.80 13.43 7.99
N TRP A 174 4.91 13.53 6.99
CA TRP A 174 5.14 13.06 5.64
C TRP A 174 5.10 14.24 4.67
N PRO A 175 6.25 14.68 4.15
CA PRO A 175 6.30 15.77 3.18
C PRO A 175 5.63 15.36 1.85
N PRO A 176 5.09 16.31 1.09
CA PRO A 176 4.40 16.01 -0.18
C PRO A 176 5.36 15.78 -1.35
N THR A 177 6.62 15.53 -1.07
CA THR A 177 7.68 15.29 -2.07
C THR A 177 7.94 13.80 -2.23
N GLY A 178 8.17 13.37 -3.46
CA GLY A 178 8.39 11.96 -3.78
C GLY A 178 7.07 11.20 -3.91
N LEU A 179 6.86 10.20 -3.06
CA LEU A 179 5.60 9.44 -3.04
C LEU A 179 4.49 10.26 -2.37
N ASP A 180 3.39 10.47 -3.08
CA ASP A 180 2.23 11.17 -2.54
C ASP A 180 1.57 10.34 -1.41
N PRO A 181 1.54 10.86 -0.16
CA PRO A 181 0.90 10.15 0.93
C PRO A 181 -0.60 9.91 0.71
N LEU A 182 -1.28 10.75 -0.08
CA LEU A 182 -2.70 10.59 -0.40
C LEU A 182 -2.97 9.31 -1.20
N GLU A 183 -2.11 8.99 -2.17
CA GLU A 183 -2.22 7.76 -2.95
C GLU A 183 -2.07 6.54 -2.05
N ILE A 184 -1.09 6.56 -1.14
CA ILE A 184 -0.84 5.47 -0.20
C ILE A 184 -2.02 5.30 0.77
N TRP A 185 -2.45 6.35 1.46
CA TRP A 185 -3.55 6.24 2.42
C TRP A 185 -4.87 5.80 1.77
N ARG A 186 -5.13 6.27 0.54
CA ARG A 186 -6.28 5.80 -0.24
C ARG A 186 -6.16 4.33 -0.61
N ALA A 187 -4.97 3.85 -0.99
CA ALA A 187 -4.73 2.44 -1.25
C ALA A 187 -4.96 1.60 0.02
N ARG A 188 -4.48 2.06 1.20
CA ARG A 188 -4.71 1.39 2.49
C ARG A 188 -6.19 1.27 2.82
N ALA A 189 -7.00 2.29 2.52
CA ALA A 189 -8.44 2.22 2.70
C ALA A 189 -9.09 1.16 1.79
N LEU A 190 -8.75 1.17 0.51
CA LEU A 190 -9.32 0.28 -0.52
C LEU A 190 -8.98 -1.19 -0.30
N GLU A 191 -7.70 -1.49 -0.10
CA GLU A 191 -7.21 -2.87 0.03
C GLU A 191 -7.68 -3.54 1.32
N ASN A 192 -7.85 -2.76 2.40
CA ASN A 192 -8.31 -3.26 3.67
C ASN A 192 -9.83 -3.13 3.89
N GLY A 193 -10.51 -2.32 3.08
CA GLY A 193 -11.94 -2.05 3.22
C GLY A 193 -12.30 -1.33 4.53
N ILE A 194 -11.41 -0.45 5.01
CA ILE A 194 -11.54 0.34 6.24
C ILE A 194 -11.44 1.83 5.94
N HIS A 195 -11.97 2.67 6.83
CA HIS A 195 -11.71 4.11 6.75
C HIS A 195 -10.25 4.40 7.10
N VAL A 196 -9.67 5.47 6.54
CA VAL A 196 -8.34 5.97 6.92
C VAL A 196 -8.44 7.46 7.22
N ALA A 197 -7.91 7.87 8.37
CA ALA A 197 -7.80 9.26 8.78
C ALA A 197 -6.34 9.57 9.10
N ALA A 198 -5.68 10.34 8.25
CA ALA A 198 -4.28 10.69 8.39
C ALA A 198 -4.12 12.15 8.79
N CYS A 199 -3.48 12.38 9.92
CA CYS A 199 -3.15 13.70 10.43
C CYS A 199 -1.66 13.98 10.18
N ASN A 200 -1.37 14.90 9.30
CA ASN A 200 -0.03 15.40 9.03
C ASN A 200 0.22 16.71 9.78
N ARG A 201 1.47 17.07 9.99
CA ARG A 201 1.85 18.40 10.46
C ARG A 201 2.01 19.41 9.32
N THR A 202 2.19 20.68 9.67
CA THR A 202 2.77 21.71 8.80
C THR A 202 4.09 22.24 9.38
N GLY A 203 4.73 23.15 8.66
CA GLY A 203 6.01 23.75 9.00
C GLY A 203 7.20 23.08 8.32
N GLN A 204 8.37 23.62 8.57
CA GLN A 204 9.62 23.15 7.98
C GLN A 204 10.65 22.94 9.09
N ASP A 205 11.45 21.89 8.99
CA ASP A 205 12.67 21.70 9.76
C ASP A 205 13.85 21.34 8.84
N VAL A 206 15.00 20.92 9.42
CA VAL A 206 16.24 20.73 8.65
C VAL A 206 16.08 19.66 7.56
N LEU A 207 15.32 18.59 7.83
CA LEU A 207 15.22 17.45 6.92
C LEU A 207 13.90 17.43 6.13
N MET A 208 12.87 18.16 6.57
CA MET A 208 11.52 17.99 6.05
C MET A 208 10.81 19.33 5.87
N ASP A 209 10.21 19.52 4.69
CA ASP A 209 9.26 20.61 4.41
C ASP A 209 7.84 20.05 4.31
N CYS A 210 7.05 20.28 5.36
CA CYS A 210 5.67 19.85 5.46
C CYS A 210 4.65 21.00 5.25
N ARG A 211 5.07 22.17 4.78
CA ARG A 211 4.18 23.34 4.60
C ARG A 211 3.02 23.08 3.61
N GLN A 212 3.22 22.16 2.69
CA GLN A 212 2.20 21.71 1.74
C GLN A 212 1.72 20.27 2.03
N ALA A 213 2.14 19.67 3.15
CA ALA A 213 1.79 18.29 3.48
C ALA A 213 0.27 18.17 3.75
N PRO A 214 -0.43 17.24 3.12
CA PRO A 214 -1.86 17.08 3.29
C PRO A 214 -2.20 16.31 4.57
N SER A 215 -3.34 16.67 5.20
CA SER A 215 -4.09 15.79 6.08
C SER A 215 -5.34 15.31 5.35
N ALA A 216 -5.72 14.06 5.50
CA ALA A 216 -6.76 13.46 4.68
C ALA A 216 -7.64 12.46 5.44
N VAL A 217 -8.87 12.28 4.94
CA VAL A 217 -9.78 11.22 5.40
C VAL A 217 -10.37 10.53 4.17
N PHE A 218 -10.25 9.20 4.15
CA PHE A 218 -10.80 8.34 3.10
C PHE A 218 -11.85 7.40 3.68
N SER A 219 -12.93 7.19 2.92
CA SER A 219 -13.91 6.15 3.24
C SER A 219 -13.33 4.75 2.97
N ALA A 220 -13.98 3.71 3.48
CA ALA A 220 -13.65 2.31 3.20
C ALA A 220 -13.74 1.92 1.70
N HIS A 221 -14.34 2.78 0.88
CA HIS A 221 -14.41 2.65 -0.58
C HIS A 221 -13.37 3.52 -1.31
N GLY A 222 -12.45 4.17 -0.58
CA GLY A 222 -11.45 5.05 -1.17
C GLY A 222 -11.97 6.42 -1.61
N THR A 223 -13.20 6.79 -1.23
CA THR A 223 -13.73 8.14 -1.48
C THR A 223 -13.05 9.13 -0.56
N THR A 224 -12.56 10.23 -1.10
CA THR A 224 -11.97 11.32 -0.34
C THR A 224 -13.06 12.10 0.39
N LEU A 225 -13.05 12.07 1.72
CA LEU A 225 -13.96 12.81 2.60
C LEU A 225 -13.34 14.16 3.04
N LEU A 226 -12.01 14.16 3.17
CA LEU A 226 -11.22 15.36 3.44
C LEU A 226 -9.86 15.20 2.78
N ASN A 227 -9.40 16.25 2.13
CA ASN A 227 -8.03 16.42 1.66
C ASN A 227 -7.70 17.92 1.76
N LYS A 228 -6.87 18.28 2.74
CA LYS A 228 -6.49 19.69 2.98
C LYS A 228 -5.06 19.77 3.48
N HIS A 229 -4.40 20.84 3.09
CA HIS A 229 -3.15 21.31 3.69
C HIS A 229 -3.34 22.76 4.20
N ALA A 230 -2.43 23.19 5.04
CA ALA A 230 -2.37 24.57 5.51
C ALA A 230 -0.93 24.92 5.88
N GLY A 231 -0.48 26.13 5.51
CA GLY A 231 0.86 26.61 5.88
C GLY A 231 1.01 27.01 7.35
N THR A 232 -0.09 26.99 8.11
CA THR A 232 -0.13 27.31 9.55
C THR A 232 -0.98 26.29 10.29
N SER A 233 -0.86 26.26 11.61
CA SER A 233 -1.66 25.38 12.47
C SER A 233 -3.15 25.54 12.24
N LYS A 234 -3.85 24.42 11.99
CA LYS A 234 -5.28 24.45 11.68
C LYS A 234 -5.99 23.21 12.19
N LEU A 235 -7.18 23.41 12.73
CA LEU A 235 -8.12 22.33 13.03
C LEU A 235 -8.88 21.97 11.74
N MET A 236 -8.74 20.73 11.28
CA MET A 236 -9.48 20.21 10.14
C MET A 236 -10.52 19.20 10.62
N ARG A 237 -11.76 19.30 10.13
CA ARG A 237 -12.86 18.46 10.61
C ARG A 237 -13.48 17.65 9.49
N ALA A 238 -13.83 16.41 9.80
CA ALA A 238 -14.56 15.51 8.92
C ALA A 238 -15.63 14.74 9.73
N ASN A 239 -16.67 14.30 9.01
CA ASN A 239 -17.71 13.44 9.57
C ASN A 239 -17.64 12.08 8.88
N LEU A 240 -17.43 11.01 9.65
CA LEU A 240 -17.48 9.65 9.13
C LEU A 240 -18.90 9.09 9.34
N PRO A 241 -19.59 8.63 8.29
CA PRO A 241 -20.94 8.11 8.41
C PRO A 241 -20.95 6.81 9.23
N LEU A 242 -21.90 6.74 10.15
CA LEU A 242 -22.18 5.55 10.95
C LEU A 242 -23.39 4.79 10.38
N ASN A 243 -23.54 3.53 10.76
CA ASN A 243 -24.75 2.76 10.52
C ASN A 243 -25.86 3.16 11.53
N ASP A 244 -27.04 2.54 11.41
CA ASP A 244 -28.18 2.85 12.29
C ASP A 244 -27.91 2.45 13.77
N ALA A 245 -26.99 1.54 14.01
CA ALA A 245 -26.52 1.17 15.35
C ALA A 245 -25.44 2.13 15.91
N GLY A 246 -25.12 3.22 15.18
CA GLY A 246 -24.11 4.20 15.61
C GLY A 246 -22.67 3.72 15.44
N GLN A 247 -22.40 2.72 14.62
CA GLN A 247 -21.08 2.12 14.43
C GLN A 247 -20.52 2.34 13.02
N LEU A 248 -19.21 2.32 12.89
CA LEU A 248 -18.50 2.30 11.62
C LEU A 248 -18.83 1.00 10.85
N LYS A 249 -19.09 1.11 9.56
CA LYS A 249 -19.47 -0.04 8.74
C LYS A 249 -18.28 -0.98 8.54
N SER A 250 -18.45 -2.25 8.88
CA SER A 250 -17.42 -3.31 8.73
C SER A 250 -17.54 -4.15 7.45
N GLY A 251 -18.65 -4.01 6.71
CA GLY A 251 -18.96 -4.92 5.58
C GLY A 251 -17.88 -4.96 4.50
N GLN A 252 -17.22 -3.84 4.18
CA GLN A 252 -16.13 -3.83 3.20
C GLN A 252 -14.89 -4.56 3.73
N ARG A 253 -14.53 -4.36 5.00
CA ARG A 253 -13.44 -5.07 5.64
C ARG A 253 -13.66 -6.58 5.61
N LEU A 254 -14.83 -7.03 6.05
CA LEU A 254 -15.19 -8.46 6.06
C LEU A 254 -15.14 -9.06 4.66
N LYS A 255 -15.67 -8.35 3.64
CA LYS A 255 -15.59 -8.77 2.25
C LYS A 255 -14.14 -8.93 1.76
N ARG A 256 -13.25 -8.00 2.10
CA ARG A 256 -11.82 -8.09 1.76
C ARG A 256 -11.15 -9.26 2.46
N MET A 257 -11.38 -9.42 3.76
CA MET A 257 -10.77 -10.49 4.55
C MET A 257 -11.22 -11.89 4.06
N ALA A 258 -12.50 -12.05 3.70
CA ALA A 258 -13.05 -13.32 3.21
C ALA A 258 -12.50 -13.77 1.85
N THR A 259 -11.89 -12.87 1.07
CA THR A 259 -11.32 -13.20 -0.25
C THR A 259 -9.81 -13.39 -0.23
N ARG A 260 -9.18 -13.40 0.95
CA ARG A 260 -7.74 -13.68 1.11
C ARG A 260 -7.44 -15.14 0.77
N ARG A 261 -6.29 -15.34 0.14
CA ARG A 261 -5.78 -16.68 -0.18
C ARG A 261 -4.65 -17.01 0.80
N PHE A 262 -4.88 -17.94 1.71
CA PHE A 262 -3.87 -18.35 2.69
C PHE A 262 -2.66 -19.00 2.04
N GLU A 263 -2.84 -19.65 0.91
CA GLU A 263 -1.78 -20.26 0.11
C GLU A 263 -0.72 -19.23 -0.29
N ASP A 264 -1.16 -18.03 -0.67
CA ASP A 264 -0.26 -16.94 -1.06
C ASP A 264 0.59 -16.48 0.13
N ILE A 265 0.00 -16.47 1.34
CA ILE A 265 0.70 -16.05 2.56
C ILE A 265 1.75 -17.08 2.98
N HIS A 266 1.46 -18.37 2.84
CA HIS A 266 2.41 -19.44 3.15
C HIS A 266 3.68 -19.34 2.30
N ALA A 267 3.57 -18.88 1.06
CA ALA A 267 4.73 -18.65 0.20
C ALA A 267 5.68 -17.58 0.75
N CYS A 268 5.18 -16.64 1.56
CA CYS A 268 6.02 -15.62 2.22
C CYS A 268 7.05 -16.22 3.19
N TYR A 269 6.83 -17.45 3.67
CA TYR A 269 7.70 -18.10 4.65
C TYR A 269 8.65 -19.13 4.07
N ARG A 270 8.38 -19.59 2.84
CA ARG A 270 9.26 -20.57 2.23
C ARG A 270 10.56 -19.87 1.82
N ASN A 271 11.63 -20.21 2.55
CA ASN A 271 12.99 -20.22 2.00
C ASN A 271 13.75 -18.91 1.83
N LEU A 272 13.64 -17.92 2.69
CA LEU A 272 14.57 -16.80 2.54
C LEU A 272 15.39 -16.58 3.81
N ALA A 273 16.54 -17.23 3.89
CA ALA A 273 17.64 -16.72 4.69
C ALA A 273 18.10 -15.40 4.07
N GLU A 274 18.21 -14.34 4.87
CA GLU A 274 18.56 -12.98 4.43
C GLU A 274 19.90 -12.87 3.67
N SER A 275 20.76 -13.86 3.82
CA SER A 275 22.09 -13.92 3.21
C SER A 275 22.17 -14.66 1.89
N THR A 276 21.04 -15.15 1.35
CA THR A 276 21.05 -15.99 0.15
C THR A 276 20.90 -15.15 -1.11
N ASP A 277 21.75 -15.40 -2.10
CA ASP A 277 21.55 -14.90 -3.45
C ASP A 277 20.27 -15.50 -4.05
N LEU A 278 19.22 -14.70 -4.13
CA LEU A 278 17.93 -15.12 -4.63
C LEU A 278 18.00 -15.59 -6.09
N THR A 279 18.88 -15.03 -6.89
CA THR A 279 19.06 -15.38 -8.30
C THR A 279 19.47 -16.84 -8.41
N SER A 280 20.48 -17.26 -7.64
CA SER A 280 20.96 -18.64 -7.62
C SER A 280 19.95 -19.58 -6.96
N LEU A 281 19.39 -19.20 -5.80
CA LEU A 281 18.44 -20.04 -5.06
C LEU A 281 17.18 -20.35 -5.86
N LEU A 282 16.63 -19.37 -6.54
CA LEU A 282 15.38 -19.49 -7.30
C LEU A 282 15.62 -19.78 -8.80
N GLN A 283 16.88 -19.97 -9.19
CA GLN A 283 17.27 -20.19 -10.59
C GLN A 283 16.68 -19.13 -11.52
N LEU A 284 16.80 -17.85 -11.13
CA LEU A 284 16.28 -16.76 -11.91
C LEU A 284 17.17 -16.51 -13.14
N PRO A 285 16.60 -16.05 -14.27
CA PRO A 285 17.40 -15.65 -15.40
C PRO A 285 18.33 -14.47 -15.04
N PRO A 286 19.47 -14.29 -15.71
CA PRO A 286 20.33 -13.13 -15.50
C PRO A 286 19.53 -11.83 -15.64
N PRO A 287 19.73 -10.83 -14.79
CA PRO A 287 18.99 -9.57 -14.88
C PRO A 287 19.38 -8.77 -16.13
N GLY A 288 18.46 -8.01 -16.66
CA GLY A 288 18.62 -7.19 -17.85
C GLY A 288 17.33 -6.43 -18.17
N ASP A 289 17.22 -5.94 -19.38
CA ASP A 289 16.10 -5.15 -19.86
C ASP A 289 15.06 -6.01 -20.57
N LEU A 290 13.77 -5.82 -20.22
CA LEU A 290 12.62 -6.42 -20.89
C LEU A 290 11.69 -5.32 -21.38
N GLN A 291 11.35 -5.31 -22.67
CA GLN A 291 10.29 -4.44 -23.20
C GLN A 291 8.93 -5.09 -22.95
N ILE A 292 8.07 -4.41 -22.19
CA ILE A 292 6.69 -4.83 -21.95
C ILE A 292 5.77 -4.04 -22.88
N CYS A 293 4.86 -4.75 -23.57
CA CYS A 293 3.83 -4.15 -24.42
C CYS A 293 2.46 -4.69 -24.04
N CYS A 294 1.63 -3.89 -23.37
CA CYS A 294 0.24 -4.23 -23.05
C CYS A 294 -0.69 -3.66 -24.12
N HIS A 295 -1.50 -4.50 -24.76
CA HIS A 295 -2.39 -4.13 -25.85
C HIS A 295 -3.85 -4.15 -25.39
N CYS A 296 -4.55 -3.01 -25.58
CA CYS A 296 -5.92 -2.80 -25.15
C CYS A 296 -6.86 -2.86 -26.36
N ALA A 297 -7.47 -4.00 -26.64
CA ALA A 297 -8.41 -4.14 -27.73
C ALA A 297 -9.55 -5.09 -27.36
N ASP A 298 -10.77 -4.79 -27.85
CA ASP A 298 -11.93 -5.68 -27.66
C ASP A 298 -11.79 -6.98 -28.43
N THR A 299 -11.11 -6.93 -29.60
CA THR A 299 -10.86 -8.09 -30.46
C THR A 299 -9.35 -8.29 -30.65
N LEU A 300 -8.93 -9.54 -30.64
CA LEU A 300 -7.53 -9.89 -30.87
C LEU A 300 -7.07 -9.52 -32.30
N THR A 301 -7.99 -9.51 -33.26
CA THR A 301 -7.69 -9.17 -34.66
C THR A 301 -7.12 -7.74 -34.81
N GLY A 302 -7.63 -6.78 -34.01
CA GLY A 302 -7.07 -5.43 -33.91
C GLY A 302 -5.69 -5.42 -33.26
N ALA A 303 -5.60 -6.00 -32.05
CA ALA A 303 -4.35 -6.03 -31.27
C ALA A 303 -3.24 -6.83 -31.96
N ALA A 304 -3.55 -7.99 -32.51
CA ALA A 304 -2.58 -8.79 -33.26
C ALA A 304 -2.13 -8.08 -34.56
N GLY A 305 -3.04 -7.36 -35.22
CA GLY A 305 -2.73 -6.56 -36.41
C GLY A 305 -1.77 -5.41 -36.08
N GLU A 306 -1.95 -4.73 -34.98
CA GLU A 306 -1.06 -3.65 -34.50
C GLU A 306 0.30 -4.18 -34.04
N VAL A 307 0.35 -5.32 -33.33
CA VAL A 307 1.59 -6.00 -32.95
C VAL A 307 2.38 -6.42 -34.20
N LEU A 308 1.70 -6.99 -35.19
CA LEU A 308 2.32 -7.45 -36.42
C LEU A 308 2.77 -6.29 -37.35
N GLN A 309 2.08 -5.13 -37.30
CA GLN A 309 2.42 -3.96 -38.11
C GLN A 309 3.47 -3.06 -37.45
N ALA A 310 3.45 -2.89 -36.14
CA ALA A 310 4.37 -2.02 -35.43
C ALA A 310 5.81 -2.52 -35.45
N THR A 311 6.01 -3.82 -35.66
CA THR A 311 7.35 -4.44 -35.64
C THR A 311 7.87 -4.87 -37.02
N ALA A 312 7.04 -4.82 -38.06
CA ALA A 312 7.45 -5.13 -39.44
C ALA A 312 8.49 -4.14 -40.03
N GLY A 313 8.69 -3.00 -39.37
CA GLY A 313 9.65 -1.96 -39.76
C GLY A 313 10.88 -1.82 -38.85
N GLU A 314 10.93 -2.50 -37.70
CA GLU A 314 12.07 -2.39 -36.79
C GLU A 314 13.10 -3.50 -37.05
N GLN A 315 14.36 -3.08 -37.30
CA GLN A 315 15.52 -3.98 -37.37
C GLN A 315 15.56 -4.84 -36.09
N LYS A 316 16.02 -6.11 -36.20
CA LYS A 316 16.27 -7.03 -35.10
C LYS A 316 16.87 -6.30 -33.89
N VAL A 317 16.03 -5.87 -32.98
CA VAL A 317 16.47 -5.30 -31.70
C VAL A 317 16.91 -6.49 -30.85
N SER A 318 18.10 -6.43 -30.28
CA SER A 318 18.63 -7.45 -29.36
C SER A 318 17.91 -7.49 -27.99
N LEU A 319 16.73 -6.91 -27.91
CA LEU A 319 15.95 -6.75 -26.67
C LEU A 319 14.82 -7.78 -26.62
N ASP A 320 14.68 -8.45 -25.48
CA ASP A 320 13.54 -9.32 -25.22
C ASP A 320 12.25 -8.51 -25.09
N VAL A 321 11.17 -8.99 -25.71
CA VAL A 321 9.86 -8.32 -25.72
C VAL A 321 8.79 -9.29 -25.24
N LEU A 322 7.95 -8.84 -24.29
CA LEU A 322 6.76 -9.52 -23.83
C LEU A 322 5.51 -8.75 -24.26
N HIS A 323 4.68 -9.38 -25.07
CA HIS A 323 3.34 -8.89 -25.42
C HIS A 323 2.30 -9.45 -24.44
N ILE A 324 1.48 -8.57 -23.86
CA ILE A 324 0.40 -8.90 -22.93
C ILE A 324 -0.91 -8.48 -23.58
N LEU A 325 -1.82 -9.45 -23.78
CA LEU A 325 -3.10 -9.24 -24.47
C LEU A 325 -4.26 -9.74 -23.62
N ALA A 326 -5.32 -8.92 -23.53
CA ALA A 326 -6.59 -9.31 -22.94
C ALA A 326 -7.69 -9.12 -23.99
N ALA A 327 -8.44 -10.17 -24.32
CA ALA A 327 -9.49 -10.09 -25.32
C ALA A 327 -10.75 -10.88 -24.90
N LYS A 328 -11.91 -10.35 -25.26
CA LYS A 328 -13.22 -11.04 -25.09
C LYS A 328 -13.45 -12.03 -26.23
N GLN A 329 -13.04 -11.66 -27.43
CA GLN A 329 -13.22 -12.45 -28.65
C GLN A 329 -11.92 -12.65 -29.39
N TYR A 330 -11.67 -13.86 -29.85
CA TYR A 330 -10.58 -14.22 -30.76
C TYR A 330 -10.93 -15.49 -31.52
N SER A 331 -10.29 -15.69 -32.69
CA SER A 331 -10.42 -16.87 -33.50
C SER A 331 -9.16 -17.76 -33.42
N ASP A 332 -9.28 -19.02 -33.84
CA ASP A 332 -8.12 -19.91 -33.97
C ASP A 332 -7.08 -19.34 -34.96
N SER A 333 -7.55 -18.61 -35.96
CA SER A 333 -6.67 -17.92 -36.93
C SER A 333 -5.82 -16.83 -36.21
N ASP A 334 -6.36 -16.13 -35.23
CA ASP A 334 -5.61 -15.12 -34.48
C ASP A 334 -4.53 -15.77 -33.60
N MET A 335 -4.85 -16.91 -32.99
CA MET A 335 -3.89 -17.69 -32.21
C MET A 335 -2.72 -18.16 -33.07
N VAL A 336 -3.00 -18.66 -34.26
CA VAL A 336 -1.96 -19.08 -35.25
C VAL A 336 -1.08 -17.90 -35.67
N LYS A 337 -1.67 -16.72 -35.86
CA LYS A 337 -0.89 -15.51 -36.21
C LYS A 337 0.06 -15.09 -35.08
N ILE A 338 -0.38 -15.11 -33.82
CA ILE A 338 0.47 -14.78 -32.66
C ILE A 338 1.60 -15.79 -32.55
N GLN A 339 1.31 -17.09 -32.64
CA GLN A 339 2.33 -18.14 -32.59
C GLN A 339 3.36 -17.97 -33.73
N HIS A 340 2.88 -17.74 -34.94
CA HIS A 340 3.78 -17.52 -36.11
C HIS A 340 4.66 -16.28 -35.89
N TYR A 341 4.09 -15.20 -35.34
CA TYR A 341 4.84 -14.00 -35.03
C TYR A 341 5.92 -14.27 -33.95
N CYS A 342 5.58 -14.95 -32.85
CA CYS A 342 6.54 -15.29 -31.80
C CYS A 342 7.67 -16.18 -32.35
N THR A 343 7.33 -17.15 -33.21
CA THR A 343 8.31 -18.01 -33.88
C THR A 343 9.24 -17.20 -34.78
N ALA A 344 8.72 -16.28 -35.58
CA ALA A 344 9.49 -15.49 -36.53
C ALA A 344 10.40 -14.45 -35.86
N THR A 345 10.01 -13.89 -34.73
CA THR A 345 10.71 -12.80 -34.06
C THR A 345 11.52 -13.21 -32.82
N GLY A 346 11.23 -14.38 -32.26
CA GLY A 346 11.75 -14.81 -30.95
C GLY A 346 11.11 -14.08 -29.74
N GLN A 347 10.12 -13.21 -29.99
CA GLN A 347 9.40 -12.51 -28.93
C GLN A 347 8.36 -13.42 -28.28
N LYS A 348 7.93 -13.07 -27.07
CA LYS A 348 6.98 -13.87 -26.30
C LYS A 348 5.66 -13.13 -26.11
N ALA A 349 4.58 -13.88 -25.97
CA ALA A 349 3.27 -13.30 -25.70
C ALA A 349 2.49 -14.10 -24.66
N THR A 350 1.66 -13.40 -23.88
CA THR A 350 0.63 -14.00 -23.02
C THR A 350 -0.71 -13.39 -23.38
N LEU A 351 -1.72 -14.24 -23.55
CA LEU A 351 -3.08 -13.85 -23.88
C LEU A 351 -4.03 -14.42 -22.83
N CYS A 352 -4.90 -13.58 -22.29
CA CYS A 352 -6.01 -14.01 -21.45
C CYS A 352 -7.35 -13.86 -22.18
N ARG A 353 -8.11 -14.95 -22.26
CA ARG A 353 -9.52 -14.90 -22.65
C ARG A 353 -10.36 -14.45 -21.48
N LEU A 354 -11.16 -13.40 -21.70
CA LEU A 354 -12.11 -12.90 -20.74
C LEU A 354 -13.50 -13.45 -21.09
N SER A 355 -14.23 -14.00 -20.10
CA SER A 355 -15.62 -14.44 -20.31
C SER A 355 -16.57 -13.23 -20.32
N ASP A 356 -17.80 -13.41 -20.84
CA ASP A 356 -18.84 -12.36 -20.86
C ASP A 356 -19.22 -11.89 -19.45
N SER A 357 -19.12 -12.76 -18.44
CA SER A 357 -19.33 -12.42 -17.02
C SER A 357 -18.19 -11.66 -16.40
N GLY A 358 -17.13 -11.52 -17.16
CA GLY A 358 -16.03 -10.75 -16.77
C GLY A 358 -14.92 -11.50 -16.02
N SER A 359 -14.92 -12.79 -15.95
CA SER A 359 -13.86 -13.60 -15.34
C SER A 359 -12.86 -14.04 -16.40
N ALA A 360 -11.57 -14.01 -16.11
CA ALA A 360 -10.59 -14.68 -16.95
C ALA A 360 -10.93 -16.17 -17.05
N SER A 361 -10.96 -16.72 -18.25
CA SER A 361 -11.39 -18.10 -18.47
C SER A 361 -10.26 -19.03 -18.90
N VAL A 362 -9.35 -18.57 -19.74
CA VAL A 362 -8.19 -19.33 -20.21
C VAL A 362 -7.02 -18.41 -20.40
N LEU A 363 -5.84 -18.85 -19.96
CA LEU A 363 -4.56 -18.21 -20.21
C LEU A 363 -3.81 -18.98 -21.29
N TYR A 364 -3.25 -18.27 -22.24
CA TYR A 364 -2.36 -18.81 -23.28
C TYR A 364 -0.96 -18.21 -23.12
N TRP A 365 0.04 -19.06 -23.35
CA TRP A 365 1.44 -18.67 -23.41
C TRP A 365 2.03 -19.06 -24.76
N PHE A 366 2.76 -18.11 -25.38
CA PHE A 366 3.41 -18.26 -26.66
C PHE A 366 4.90 -17.95 -26.48
N ASP A 367 5.75 -18.94 -26.64
CA ASP A 367 7.21 -18.83 -26.59
C ASP A 367 7.88 -18.84 -27.97
N GLY A 368 7.11 -19.10 -29.00
CA GLY A 368 7.60 -19.24 -30.36
C GLY A 368 8.22 -20.60 -30.70
N GLU A 369 8.55 -21.42 -29.71
CA GLU A 369 9.24 -22.71 -29.89
C GLU A 369 8.27 -23.88 -29.78
N THR A 370 7.31 -23.82 -28.87
CA THR A 370 6.32 -24.88 -28.65
C THR A 370 4.91 -24.45 -29.09
N PRO A 371 3.99 -25.40 -29.36
CA PRO A 371 2.59 -25.04 -29.57
C PRO A 371 2.04 -24.25 -28.38
N PRO A 372 1.10 -23.31 -28.61
CA PRO A 372 0.56 -22.48 -27.53
C PRO A 372 0.07 -23.32 -26.36
N GLN A 373 0.64 -23.08 -25.17
CA GLN A 373 0.20 -23.74 -23.96
C GLN A 373 -1.03 -23.02 -23.42
N SER A 374 -2.08 -23.75 -23.13
CA SER A 374 -3.31 -23.21 -22.53
C SER A 374 -3.49 -23.73 -21.11
N THR A 375 -3.84 -22.84 -20.18
CA THR A 375 -4.17 -23.20 -18.81
C THR A 375 -5.54 -22.63 -18.45
N PRO A 376 -6.52 -23.47 -18.11
CA PRO A 376 -7.81 -22.98 -17.64
C PRO A 376 -7.64 -22.11 -16.39
N TRP A 377 -8.34 -20.98 -16.32
CA TRP A 377 -8.19 -20.03 -15.21
C TRP A 377 -8.59 -20.61 -13.84
N ASN A 378 -9.60 -21.49 -13.82
CA ASN A 378 -9.99 -22.22 -12.61
C ASN A 378 -8.93 -23.20 -12.12
N THR A 379 -8.10 -23.74 -13.03
CA THR A 379 -6.94 -24.57 -12.68
C THR A 379 -5.82 -23.71 -12.06
N LEU A 380 -5.70 -22.44 -12.47
CA LEU A 380 -4.80 -21.49 -11.84
C LEU A 380 -5.17 -21.18 -10.39
N HIS A 381 -6.48 -21.26 -10.05
CA HIS A 381 -6.97 -21.18 -8.68
C HIS A 381 -6.75 -22.46 -7.86
N GLY A 382 -6.54 -23.60 -8.52
CA GLY A 382 -6.35 -24.92 -7.92
C GLY A 382 -4.89 -25.44 -7.95
N MET A 383 -3.96 -24.67 -8.50
CA MET A 383 -2.52 -25.03 -8.44
C MET A 383 -2.06 -25.04 -6.99
N ASN A 384 -1.20 -26.04 -6.67
CA ASN A 384 -0.67 -26.30 -5.32
C ASN A 384 -0.41 -25.01 -4.54
N ALA A 385 -0.92 -24.98 -3.33
CA ALA A 385 -0.79 -23.88 -2.40
C ALA A 385 0.57 -23.19 -2.50
N GLY A 386 0.57 -21.93 -2.89
CA GLY A 386 1.74 -21.06 -2.89
C GLY A 386 2.53 -20.95 -4.19
N SER A 387 2.02 -21.43 -5.35
CA SER A 387 2.64 -21.13 -6.64
C SER A 387 1.72 -20.32 -7.56
N PHE A 388 2.23 -19.21 -8.08
CA PHE A 388 1.58 -18.53 -9.21
C PHE A 388 2.03 -19.20 -10.51
N PRO A 389 1.18 -19.23 -11.56
CA PRO A 389 1.67 -19.55 -12.89
C PRO A 389 2.83 -18.62 -13.22
N CYS A 390 3.97 -19.18 -13.52
CA CYS A 390 5.17 -18.41 -13.80
C CYS A 390 5.89 -18.94 -15.02
N PHE A 391 6.58 -18.04 -15.71
CA PHE A 391 7.46 -18.34 -16.84
C PHE A 391 8.57 -17.30 -16.89
N ASP A 392 9.66 -17.65 -17.54
CA ASP A 392 10.75 -16.73 -17.76
C ASP A 392 10.65 -16.13 -19.18
N CYS A 393 10.78 -14.80 -19.26
CA CYS A 393 10.82 -14.06 -20.52
C CYS A 393 12.08 -13.20 -20.54
N GLY A 394 13.09 -13.65 -21.31
CA GLY A 394 14.39 -13.02 -21.30
C GLY A 394 14.94 -12.90 -19.87
N PRO A 395 15.27 -11.68 -19.42
CA PRO A 395 15.85 -11.47 -18.10
C PRO A 395 14.82 -11.46 -16.95
N SER A 396 13.52 -11.68 -17.22
CA SER A 396 12.44 -11.46 -16.26
C SER A 396 11.70 -12.75 -15.91
N ARG A 397 11.51 -13.00 -14.62
CA ARG A 397 10.51 -13.95 -14.12
C ARG A 397 9.15 -13.28 -14.05
N VAL A 398 8.20 -13.80 -14.79
CA VAL A 398 6.83 -13.28 -14.91
C VAL A 398 5.86 -14.18 -14.14
N HIS A 399 5.03 -13.58 -13.28
CA HIS A 399 3.93 -14.28 -12.61
C HIS A 399 2.60 -13.77 -13.12
N ILE A 400 1.65 -14.68 -13.33
CA ILE A 400 0.26 -14.31 -13.61
C ILE A 400 -0.49 -14.29 -12.28
N VAL A 401 -1.01 -13.11 -11.92
CA VAL A 401 -1.68 -12.86 -10.64
C VAL A 401 -3.17 -12.64 -10.86
N PRO A 402 -4.05 -13.31 -10.10
CA PRO A 402 -5.48 -13.08 -10.20
C PRO A 402 -5.84 -11.61 -9.90
N PHE A 403 -6.85 -11.08 -10.60
CA PHE A 403 -7.30 -9.68 -10.43
C PHE A 403 -7.56 -9.30 -8.97
N LYS A 404 -8.20 -10.20 -8.21
CA LYS A 404 -8.44 -9.99 -6.77
C LYS A 404 -7.13 -9.82 -5.98
N GLY A 405 -6.02 -10.34 -6.47
CA GLY A 405 -4.70 -10.20 -5.87
C GLY A 405 -4.23 -8.74 -5.76
N LEU A 406 -4.72 -7.83 -6.61
CA LEU A 406 -4.44 -6.39 -6.46
C LEU A 406 -4.92 -5.82 -5.12
N TYR A 407 -5.99 -6.39 -4.55
CA TYR A 407 -6.53 -5.97 -3.25
C TYR A 407 -5.84 -6.64 -2.06
N HIS A 408 -4.90 -7.55 -2.31
CA HIS A 408 -4.21 -8.31 -1.28
C HIS A 408 -2.69 -8.07 -1.36
N PRO A 409 -2.14 -7.25 -0.47
CA PRO A 409 -0.70 -6.96 -0.45
C PRO A 409 0.14 -8.22 -0.25
N GLU A 410 -0.40 -9.23 0.43
CA GLU A 410 0.23 -10.54 0.62
C GLU A 410 0.56 -11.23 -0.71
N THR A 411 -0.28 -11.01 -1.73
CA THR A 411 -0.07 -11.59 -3.07
C THR A 411 1.17 -10.99 -3.74
N ALA A 412 1.35 -9.67 -3.71
CA ALA A 412 2.53 -9.02 -4.26
C ALA A 412 3.81 -9.45 -3.52
N LEU A 413 3.74 -9.50 -2.18
CA LEU A 413 4.85 -9.96 -1.36
C LEU A 413 5.20 -11.43 -1.65
N ALA A 414 4.20 -12.31 -1.76
CA ALA A 414 4.41 -13.73 -2.09
C ALA A 414 5.08 -13.89 -3.47
N SER A 415 4.61 -13.14 -4.47
CA SER A 415 5.23 -13.11 -5.80
C SER A 415 6.68 -12.63 -5.73
N ALA A 416 6.94 -11.54 -5.00
CA ALA A 416 8.28 -11.00 -4.82
C ALA A 416 9.23 -12.03 -4.18
N LYS A 417 8.78 -12.74 -3.14
CA LYS A 417 9.56 -13.78 -2.45
C LYS A 417 9.82 -15.02 -3.32
N GLN A 418 9.04 -15.22 -4.36
CA GLN A 418 9.26 -16.27 -5.37
C GLN A 418 10.11 -15.81 -6.55
N GLY A 419 10.71 -14.62 -6.47
CA GLY A 419 11.61 -14.08 -7.48
C GLY A 419 10.90 -13.37 -8.64
N CYS A 420 9.60 -13.08 -8.53
CA CYS A 420 8.86 -12.35 -9.55
C CYS A 420 9.48 -10.99 -9.83
N ASP A 421 9.75 -10.70 -11.09
CA ASP A 421 10.15 -9.38 -11.57
C ASP A 421 8.94 -8.60 -12.07
N LEU A 422 8.00 -9.29 -12.75
CA LEU A 422 6.80 -8.71 -13.33
C LEU A 422 5.56 -9.54 -12.94
N ALA A 423 4.63 -8.93 -12.22
CA ALA A 423 3.30 -9.49 -11.97
C ALA A 423 2.33 -9.00 -13.05
N VAL A 424 1.79 -9.92 -13.84
CA VAL A 424 0.78 -9.63 -14.87
C VAL A 424 -0.60 -9.92 -14.32
N VAL A 425 -1.50 -8.96 -14.44
CA VAL A 425 -2.90 -9.04 -14.01
C VAL A 425 -3.83 -8.76 -15.18
N PHE A 426 -4.77 -9.65 -15.41
CA PHE A 426 -5.82 -9.44 -16.41
C PHE A 426 -7.11 -8.97 -15.74
N SER A 427 -7.72 -7.94 -16.30
CA SER A 427 -8.95 -7.30 -15.78
C SER A 427 -9.94 -7.04 -16.90
N HIS A 428 -11.21 -6.79 -16.54
CA HIS A 428 -12.26 -6.36 -17.48
C HIS A 428 -12.28 -4.88 -17.66
N SER A 429 -11.97 -4.16 -16.58
CA SER A 429 -12.05 -2.71 -16.51
C SER A 429 -10.73 -2.12 -16.05
N PHE A 430 -10.46 -0.91 -16.49
CA PHE A 430 -9.28 -0.15 -16.13
C PHE A 430 -9.70 1.13 -15.42
N THR A 431 -10.07 0.98 -14.13
CA THR A 431 -10.55 2.07 -13.29
C THR A 431 -9.41 2.77 -12.53
N ASP A 432 -9.68 3.97 -11.99
CA ASP A 432 -8.75 4.66 -11.09
C ASP A 432 -8.33 3.82 -9.88
N VAL A 433 -9.21 2.94 -9.39
CA VAL A 433 -8.89 2.01 -8.29
C VAL A 433 -7.86 0.97 -8.73
N VAL A 434 -8.05 0.40 -9.92
CA VAL A 434 -7.10 -0.58 -10.51
C VAL A 434 -5.74 0.08 -10.73
N ARG A 435 -5.73 1.30 -11.28
CA ARG A 435 -4.53 2.08 -11.51
C ARG A 435 -3.77 2.38 -10.20
N LEU A 436 -4.48 2.83 -9.17
CA LEU A 436 -3.90 3.11 -7.87
C LEU A 436 -3.29 1.86 -7.21
N LEU A 437 -4.04 0.75 -7.22
CA LEU A 437 -3.59 -0.50 -6.60
C LEU A 437 -2.43 -1.12 -7.37
N GLY A 438 -2.42 -1.03 -8.71
CA GLY A 438 -1.29 -1.44 -9.54
C GLY A 438 0.01 -0.78 -9.11
N GLY A 439 -0.01 0.56 -8.97
CA GLY A 439 1.12 1.32 -8.47
C GLY A 439 1.50 0.93 -7.03
N ALA A 440 0.52 0.86 -6.12
CA ALA A 440 0.77 0.52 -4.72
C ALA A 440 1.39 -0.87 -4.51
N ARG A 441 1.15 -1.84 -5.40
CA ARG A 441 1.76 -3.19 -5.33
C ARG A 441 3.24 -3.19 -5.68
N THR A 442 3.75 -2.19 -6.39
CA THR A 442 5.16 -2.12 -6.76
C THR A 442 6.10 -1.85 -5.57
N ILE A 443 5.56 -1.42 -4.43
CA ILE A 443 6.32 -1.16 -3.20
C ILE A 443 7.11 -2.39 -2.72
N ASP A 444 6.62 -3.59 -3.03
CA ASP A 444 7.29 -4.85 -2.68
C ASP A 444 8.36 -5.27 -3.72
N ASN A 445 8.87 -4.32 -4.51
CA ASN A 445 9.89 -4.51 -5.54
C ASN A 445 9.51 -5.54 -6.63
N VAL A 446 8.29 -5.42 -7.11
CA VAL A 446 7.74 -6.15 -8.26
C VAL A 446 7.17 -5.13 -9.22
N ALA A 447 7.52 -5.21 -10.50
CA ALA A 447 6.78 -4.46 -11.52
C ALA A 447 5.38 -5.07 -11.68
N VAL A 448 4.39 -4.25 -11.97
CA VAL A 448 3.01 -4.70 -12.16
C VAL A 448 2.52 -4.24 -13.52
N ALA A 449 1.98 -5.17 -14.31
CA ALA A 449 1.26 -4.86 -15.53
C ALA A 449 -0.20 -5.27 -15.38
N VAL A 450 -1.13 -4.37 -15.65
CA VAL A 450 -2.56 -4.68 -15.74
C VAL A 450 -3.00 -4.48 -17.18
N CYS A 451 -3.65 -5.49 -17.74
CA CYS A 451 -4.16 -5.46 -19.10
C CYS A 451 -5.66 -5.76 -19.13
N SER A 452 -6.42 -4.93 -19.82
CA SER A 452 -7.86 -5.08 -20.06
C SER A 452 -8.24 -4.53 -21.42
N PRO A 453 -9.42 -4.84 -21.96
CA PRO A 453 -9.93 -4.21 -23.18
C PRO A 453 -10.17 -2.70 -23.06
N GLU A 454 -10.42 -2.23 -21.84
CA GLU A 454 -10.74 -0.82 -21.54
C GLU A 454 -9.50 0.04 -21.26
N GLY A 455 -8.34 -0.58 -21.13
CA GLY A 455 -7.09 0.11 -20.84
C GLY A 455 -6.04 -0.81 -20.25
N ALA A 456 -4.81 -0.33 -20.22
CA ALA A 456 -3.69 -1.02 -19.60
C ALA A 456 -2.78 -0.05 -18.86
N GLY A 457 -2.00 -0.60 -17.93
CA GLY A 457 -0.96 0.14 -17.24
C GLY A 457 0.18 -0.75 -16.82
N VAL A 458 1.38 -0.17 -16.80
CA VAL A 458 2.58 -0.81 -16.25
C VAL A 458 3.19 0.14 -15.24
N TRP A 459 3.46 -0.38 -14.05
CA TRP A 459 4.05 0.35 -12.93
C TRP A 459 5.32 -0.31 -12.47
N MET A 460 6.25 0.48 -12.00
CA MET A 460 7.51 0.02 -11.46
C MET A 460 7.85 0.78 -10.18
N THR A 461 8.40 0.06 -9.20
CA THR A 461 8.92 0.65 -7.96
C THR A 461 10.02 1.66 -8.26
N PRO A 462 9.90 2.87 -7.73
CA PRO A 462 10.98 3.84 -7.76
C PRO A 462 12.09 3.47 -6.78
N ALA A 463 13.25 4.06 -6.98
CA ALA A 463 14.30 4.03 -5.98
C ALA A 463 13.91 4.88 -4.77
N GLY A 464 13.99 4.32 -3.57
CA GLY A 464 13.67 5.04 -2.32
C GLY A 464 12.17 5.25 -2.11
N HIS A 465 11.77 6.40 -1.55
CA HIS A 465 10.38 6.78 -1.28
C HIS A 465 9.80 7.71 -2.36
N GLN A 466 10.17 7.50 -3.62
CA GLN A 466 9.62 8.26 -4.74
C GLN A 466 8.32 7.62 -5.22
N ARG A 467 7.48 8.42 -5.90
CA ARG A 467 6.28 7.91 -6.57
C ARG A 467 6.70 6.89 -7.64
N TRP A 468 5.91 5.84 -7.81
CA TRP A 468 6.13 4.85 -8.88
C TRP A 468 6.08 5.48 -10.27
N GLU A 469 6.91 4.96 -11.14
CA GLU A 469 6.83 5.21 -12.57
C GLU A 469 5.60 4.49 -13.13
N GLU A 470 4.91 5.11 -14.06
CA GLU A 470 3.75 4.52 -14.72
C GLU A 470 3.69 4.88 -16.21
N VAL A 471 3.26 3.90 -16.99
CA VAL A 471 2.80 4.10 -18.37
C VAL A 471 1.40 3.53 -18.47
N VAL A 472 0.44 4.31 -18.95
CA VAL A 472 -0.95 3.90 -19.12
C VAL A 472 -1.41 4.13 -20.55
N ALA A 473 -2.35 3.29 -21.00
CA ALA A 473 -2.97 3.37 -22.32
C ALA A 473 -4.49 3.20 -22.20
N GLY A 474 -5.22 3.91 -23.03
CA GLY A 474 -6.67 3.79 -23.18
C GLY A 474 -7.10 2.67 -24.14
N PRO A 475 -8.43 2.54 -24.39
CA PRO A 475 -8.95 1.57 -25.34
C PRO A 475 -8.39 1.80 -26.77
N GLY A 476 -7.93 0.74 -27.42
CA GLY A 476 -7.31 0.81 -28.76
C GLY A 476 -5.87 1.30 -28.77
N GLU A 477 -5.26 1.49 -27.62
CA GLU A 477 -3.86 1.92 -27.48
C GLU A 477 -3.00 0.81 -26.89
N SER A 478 -1.67 1.03 -26.85
CA SER A 478 -0.71 0.10 -26.21
C SER A 478 0.16 0.83 -25.21
N ALA A 479 0.27 0.29 -24.01
CA ALA A 479 1.23 0.73 -23.02
C ALA A 479 2.57 0.02 -23.26
N ARG A 480 3.64 0.79 -23.44
CA ARG A 480 4.99 0.27 -23.64
C ARG A 480 5.90 0.72 -22.50
N PHE A 481 6.57 -0.20 -21.84
CA PHE A 481 7.42 0.06 -20.69
C PHE A 481 8.70 -0.77 -20.75
N LEU A 482 9.86 -0.14 -20.58
CA LEU A 482 11.15 -0.81 -20.48
C LEU A 482 11.43 -1.14 -19.01
N LEU A 483 11.40 -2.43 -18.66
CA LEU A 483 11.68 -2.94 -17.33
C LEU A 483 13.16 -3.32 -17.20
N ASP A 484 13.90 -2.62 -16.34
CA ASP A 484 15.21 -3.06 -15.87
C ASP A 484 15.05 -3.98 -14.66
N THR A 485 15.26 -5.29 -14.83
CA THR A 485 15.08 -6.28 -13.76
C THR A 485 16.17 -6.21 -12.69
N ASN A 486 17.27 -5.50 -12.87
CA ASN A 486 18.20 -5.19 -11.77
C ASN A 486 17.50 -4.47 -10.61
N ARG A 487 16.49 -3.65 -10.91
CA ARG A 487 15.71 -2.92 -9.91
C ARG A 487 14.82 -3.86 -9.09
N THR A 488 14.18 -4.85 -9.72
CA THR A 488 13.31 -5.82 -9.05
C THR A 488 14.08 -6.88 -8.29
N ARG A 489 15.34 -7.16 -8.63
CA ARG A 489 16.17 -8.15 -7.93
C ARG A 489 16.60 -7.71 -6.54
N LYS A 490 16.60 -6.41 -6.26
CA LYS A 490 16.90 -5.85 -4.93
C LYS A 490 15.66 -5.92 -4.04
N LYS A 491 15.23 -7.13 -3.68
CA LYS A 491 14.07 -7.34 -2.81
C LYS A 491 14.32 -6.77 -1.41
N ARG A 492 13.37 -5.97 -0.92
CA ARG A 492 13.35 -5.47 0.45
C ARG A 492 12.04 -5.90 1.08
N PHE A 493 12.11 -6.91 1.92
CA PHE A 493 10.94 -7.43 2.60
C PHE A 493 10.76 -6.76 3.95
N GLN A 494 9.52 -6.44 4.28
CA GLN A 494 9.16 -6.07 5.63
C GLN A 494 9.06 -7.37 6.45
N ASP A 495 10.03 -7.58 7.34
CA ASP A 495 10.11 -8.75 8.22
C ASP A 495 9.51 -8.49 9.62
N ARG A 496 9.28 -7.20 9.96
CA ARG A 496 8.70 -6.79 11.24
C ARG A 496 7.18 -6.75 11.18
N ILE A 497 6.56 -7.92 11.14
CA ILE A 497 5.12 -8.10 11.01
C ILE A 497 4.65 -9.13 12.03
N ASP A 498 3.45 -8.95 12.55
CA ASP A 498 2.74 -9.99 13.30
C ASP A 498 2.21 -11.06 12.34
N PHE A 499 3.04 -12.01 12.05
CA PHE A 499 2.69 -13.09 11.16
C PHE A 499 1.60 -14.02 11.71
N ALA A 500 1.53 -14.17 13.05
CA ALA A 500 0.47 -14.96 13.65
C ALA A 500 -0.90 -14.36 13.31
N THR A 501 -1.06 -13.03 13.42
CA THR A 501 -2.27 -12.35 12.99
C THR A 501 -2.46 -12.41 11.47
N LEU A 502 -1.39 -12.25 10.68
CA LEU A 502 -1.48 -12.32 9.22
C LEU A 502 -1.98 -13.69 8.72
N LEU A 503 -1.62 -14.78 9.43
CA LEU A 503 -2.02 -16.15 9.11
C LEU A 503 -3.40 -16.54 9.67
N GLN A 504 -3.99 -15.75 10.57
CA GLN A 504 -5.32 -16.00 11.09
C GLN A 504 -6.40 -15.74 10.03
N GLY A 505 -7.46 -16.52 10.08
CA GLY A 505 -8.69 -16.22 9.37
C GLY A 505 -9.26 -14.88 9.83
N ALA A 506 -10.15 -14.27 9.03
CA ALA A 506 -10.89 -13.12 9.50
C ALA A 506 -11.63 -13.51 10.79
N ALA A 507 -11.32 -12.87 11.89
CA ALA A 507 -12.17 -12.96 13.06
C ALA A 507 -13.57 -12.48 12.67
N ALA A 508 -14.57 -13.30 12.94
CA ALA A 508 -15.97 -13.08 12.60
C ALA A 508 -16.51 -11.79 13.23
#